data_ca4ff3cb062efabe4050dda6710d0ee0
#
_entry.id   ca4ff3cb062efabe4050dda6710d0ee0
#
_cell.length_a   1.000
_cell.length_b   1.000
_cell.length_c   1.000
_cell.angle_alpha   90.00
_cell.angle_beta   90.00
_cell.angle_gamma   90.00
#
_symmetry.space_group_name_H-M   'P 1'
#
loop_
_entity.id
_entity.type
_entity.pdbx_description
1 polymer ?
#
loop_
_entity_poly.entity_id
_entity_poly.type
_entity_poly.pdbx_seq_one_letter_code
_entity_poly.pdbx_strand_id
1 'polypeptide(L)'
;MNTPSFQDVQFTNGYEFTQGTGYTLPEYAFVTPPELVQNKTLRHAVVIVGGGISGLTLACALANLGIKAVLLDEDNTVGVKGASSRGICYTQKSLEIFQKLGIFDRIAKKGIQWSVGRTFAGNDEVYNFDLKQQSNFSLSQQPAFINIQQFYIEGYLVERIQELGSVDLRWQSRVTAFKQNKDFATLSIETPEGTYQLQADHVIDATGSHTPFHAWTGVGMESKKGDDRWCIADVRFDTHPPTERHTWIEAPFNENRAVWQHLMADDVWRIDYQMEPNADAAYISREDVVRERLERQFGKKVKVDIVWVGPYAYKSQCLTTLRMGRVFFMGDTAKIVNPFGARGGNTGVADADNLAWKLAAVLRGHADEAVLESYNDERL
;
A
#
# COMPACT_ATOMS: atom_id res chain seq x y z
N MET A 1 -27.33 -8.19 -7.74
CA MET A 1 -26.43 -7.48 -8.65
C MET A 1 -25.14 -8.26 -8.66
N ASN A 2 -24.66 -8.68 -9.82
CA ASN A 2 -23.40 -9.41 -9.90
C ASN A 2 -22.29 -8.49 -9.38
N THR A 3 -21.60 -8.91 -8.33
CA THR A 3 -20.34 -8.27 -7.92
C THR A 3 -19.41 -8.38 -9.13
N PRO A 4 -18.86 -7.27 -9.64
CA PRO A 4 -17.93 -7.36 -10.77
C PRO A 4 -16.78 -8.28 -10.39
N SER A 5 -16.44 -9.21 -11.27
CA SER A 5 -15.24 -10.03 -11.09
C SER A 5 -14.03 -9.07 -11.09
N PHE A 6 -12.92 -9.46 -10.49
CA PHE A 6 -11.70 -8.66 -10.51
C PHE A 6 -11.28 -8.24 -11.93
N GLN A 7 -11.63 -9.05 -12.93
CA GLN A 7 -11.42 -8.75 -14.34
C GLN A 7 -12.26 -7.55 -14.84
N ASP A 8 -13.34 -7.20 -14.11
CA ASP A 8 -14.21 -6.08 -14.43
C ASP A 8 -13.84 -4.80 -13.64
N VAL A 9 -12.92 -4.90 -12.66
CA VAL A 9 -12.45 -3.74 -11.87
C VAL A 9 -11.26 -3.09 -12.57
N GLN A 10 -11.55 -1.99 -13.25
CA GLN A 10 -10.61 -1.29 -14.15
C GLN A 10 -9.93 -0.07 -13.52
N PHE A 11 -9.65 -0.04 -12.22
CA PHE A 11 -9.11 1.18 -11.61
C PHE A 11 -7.81 0.96 -10.87
N THR A 12 -6.83 1.82 -11.16
CA THR A 12 -5.69 2.06 -10.30
C THR A 12 -5.46 3.55 -10.18
N ASN A 13 -5.50 4.12 -8.98
CA ASN A 13 -5.34 5.57 -8.72
C ASN A 13 -6.26 6.51 -9.51
N GLY A 14 -7.46 6.06 -9.89
CA GLY A 14 -8.40 6.83 -10.70
C GLY A 14 -8.12 6.76 -12.21
N TYR A 15 -7.25 5.86 -12.65
CA TYR A 15 -6.98 5.58 -14.06
C TYR A 15 -7.47 4.18 -14.44
N GLU A 16 -7.97 4.03 -15.66
CA GLU A 16 -8.43 2.76 -16.19
C GLU A 16 -7.26 1.79 -16.41
N PHE A 17 -7.48 0.53 -16.10
CA PHE A 17 -6.60 -0.57 -16.50
C PHE A 17 -6.66 -0.76 -18.01
N THR A 18 -5.54 -0.72 -18.68
CA THR A 18 -5.54 -0.61 -20.13
C THR A 18 -5.48 -1.91 -20.89
N GLN A 19 -4.95 -2.96 -20.43
CA GLN A 19 -4.97 -4.31 -21.01
C GLN A 19 -3.84 -5.16 -20.36
N GLY A 20 -3.98 -6.46 -20.38
CA GLY A 20 -3.01 -7.41 -19.86
C GLY A 20 -3.71 -8.62 -19.27
N THR A 21 -2.92 -9.58 -18.81
CA THR A 21 -3.44 -10.79 -18.16
C THR A 21 -3.96 -10.52 -16.75
N GLY A 22 -3.61 -9.38 -16.15
CA GLY A 22 -3.97 -9.01 -14.79
C GLY A 22 -3.31 -9.85 -13.72
N TYR A 23 -3.65 -9.55 -12.47
CA TYR A 23 -3.30 -10.36 -11.30
C TYR A 23 -4.54 -11.06 -10.77
N THR A 24 -4.38 -12.29 -10.30
CA THR A 24 -5.46 -12.99 -9.56
C THR A 24 -5.37 -12.61 -8.09
N LEU A 25 -6.43 -12.02 -7.56
CA LEU A 25 -6.51 -11.61 -6.16
C LEU A 25 -7.48 -12.52 -5.38
N PRO A 26 -7.27 -12.70 -4.07
CA PRO A 26 -8.20 -13.47 -3.24
C PRO A 26 -9.52 -12.72 -3.09
N GLU A 27 -10.62 -13.45 -2.98
CA GLU A 27 -11.94 -12.92 -2.64
C GLU A 27 -12.31 -13.31 -1.22
N TYR A 28 -12.87 -12.35 -0.47
CA TYR A 28 -13.32 -12.54 0.89
C TYR A 28 -14.84 -12.36 0.97
N ALA A 29 -15.51 -13.35 1.56
CA ALA A 29 -16.96 -13.32 1.70
C ALA A 29 -17.42 -12.21 2.66
N PHE A 30 -18.52 -11.56 2.33
CA PHE A 30 -19.24 -10.74 3.28
C PHE A 30 -19.80 -11.60 4.41
N VAL A 31 -19.68 -11.13 5.63
CA VAL A 31 -20.26 -11.73 6.83
C VAL A 31 -21.12 -10.69 7.53
N THR A 32 -22.40 -11.02 7.76
CA THR A 32 -23.34 -10.10 8.42
C THR A 32 -22.82 -9.71 9.79
N PRO A 33 -22.54 -8.41 10.05
CA PRO A 33 -22.00 -7.97 11.33
C PRO A 33 -23.05 -8.09 12.47
N PRO A 34 -22.59 -8.29 13.72
CA PRO A 34 -23.50 -8.46 14.86
C PRO A 34 -24.42 -7.28 15.10
N GLU A 35 -24.03 -6.06 14.72
CA GLU A 35 -24.88 -4.88 14.81
C GLU A 35 -26.13 -4.98 13.93
N LEU A 36 -26.00 -5.55 12.73
CA LEU A 36 -27.16 -5.82 11.85
C LEU A 36 -28.02 -6.96 12.40
N VAL A 37 -27.41 -8.06 12.81
CA VAL A 37 -28.12 -9.23 13.34
C VAL A 37 -28.95 -8.84 14.57
N GLN A 38 -28.38 -8.06 15.48
CA GLN A 38 -28.99 -7.67 16.75
C GLN A 38 -29.82 -6.38 16.66
N ASN A 39 -29.75 -5.68 15.53
CA ASN A 39 -30.32 -4.33 15.35
C ASN A 39 -29.91 -3.39 16.50
N LYS A 40 -28.61 -3.36 16.83
CA LYS A 40 -28.06 -2.65 17.97
C LYS A 40 -26.70 -2.02 17.65
N THR A 41 -26.50 -0.77 18.05
CA THR A 41 -25.19 -0.12 18.00
C THR A 41 -24.27 -0.73 19.08
N LEU A 42 -23.15 -1.35 18.65
CA LEU A 42 -22.13 -1.87 19.56
C LEU A 42 -20.95 -0.90 19.64
N ARG A 43 -20.26 -0.90 20.79
CA ARG A 43 -19.07 -0.09 21.02
C ARG A 43 -17.81 -0.95 21.03
N HIS A 44 -16.80 -0.53 20.28
CA HIS A 44 -15.52 -1.21 20.11
C HIS A 44 -14.38 -0.31 20.60
N ALA A 45 -13.34 -0.91 21.19
CA ALA A 45 -12.19 -0.14 21.65
C ALA A 45 -11.43 0.47 20.46
N VAL A 46 -11.26 -0.28 19.37
CA VAL A 46 -10.53 0.15 18.16
C VAL A 46 -11.31 -0.24 16.91
N VAL A 47 -11.51 0.72 16.02
CA VAL A 47 -12.05 0.52 14.68
C VAL A 47 -11.06 1.06 13.66
N ILE A 48 -10.60 0.20 12.76
CA ILE A 48 -9.70 0.53 11.66
C ILE A 48 -10.55 0.61 10.40
N VAL A 49 -10.41 1.68 9.62
CA VAL A 49 -11.11 1.88 8.35
C VAL A 49 -10.09 1.85 7.23
N GLY A 50 -10.18 0.84 6.35
CA GLY A 50 -9.29 0.59 5.24
C GLY A 50 -8.41 -0.65 5.44
N GLY A 51 -8.62 -1.65 4.58
CA GLY A 51 -7.90 -2.93 4.52
C GLY A 51 -6.68 -2.93 3.59
N GLY A 52 -6.03 -1.78 3.39
CA GLY A 52 -4.74 -1.69 2.71
C GLY A 52 -3.58 -2.04 3.64
N ILE A 53 -2.34 -1.98 3.10
CA ILE A 53 -1.13 -2.42 3.81
C ILE A 53 -0.98 -1.79 5.21
N SER A 54 -1.32 -0.51 5.40
CA SER A 54 -1.20 0.17 6.70
C SER A 54 -2.23 -0.34 7.70
N GLY A 55 -3.50 -0.41 7.32
CA GLY A 55 -4.59 -0.87 8.18
C GLY A 55 -4.44 -2.34 8.56
N LEU A 56 -4.11 -3.21 7.60
CA LEU A 56 -3.86 -4.63 7.84
C LEU A 56 -2.61 -4.85 8.72
N THR A 57 -1.54 -4.07 8.54
CA THR A 57 -0.36 -4.14 9.41
C THR A 57 -0.72 -3.78 10.85
N LEU A 58 -1.50 -2.71 11.06
CA LEU A 58 -1.97 -2.33 12.40
C LEU A 58 -2.89 -3.41 13.00
N ALA A 59 -3.86 -3.90 12.23
CA ALA A 59 -4.77 -4.96 12.67
C ALA A 59 -4.01 -6.21 13.11
N CYS A 60 -3.03 -6.66 12.30
CA CYS A 60 -2.18 -7.79 12.63
C CYS A 60 -1.33 -7.53 13.90
N ALA A 61 -0.78 -6.34 14.05
CA ALA A 61 0.00 -5.96 15.23
C ALA A 61 -0.86 -5.95 16.50
N LEU A 62 -2.07 -5.39 16.43
CA LEU A 62 -3.03 -5.42 17.56
C LEU A 62 -3.45 -6.86 17.88
N ALA A 63 -3.71 -7.69 16.85
CA ALA A 63 -4.02 -9.11 17.04
C ALA A 63 -2.89 -9.86 17.73
N ASN A 64 -1.63 -9.66 17.34
CA ASN A 64 -0.46 -10.23 18.02
C ASN A 64 -0.36 -9.79 19.49
N LEU A 65 -0.82 -8.58 19.80
CA LEU A 65 -0.88 -8.06 21.16
C LEU A 65 -2.16 -8.49 21.89
N GLY A 66 -3.04 -9.30 21.29
CA GLY A 66 -4.29 -9.76 21.90
C GLY A 66 -5.32 -8.64 22.10
N ILE A 67 -5.20 -7.53 21.39
CA ILE A 67 -6.16 -6.42 21.40
C ILE A 67 -7.26 -6.70 20.38
N LYS A 68 -8.51 -6.63 20.84
CA LYS A 68 -9.68 -6.76 19.98
C LYS A 68 -9.89 -5.48 19.17
N ALA A 69 -10.10 -5.62 17.88
CA ALA A 69 -10.41 -4.52 16.98
C ALA A 69 -11.40 -4.96 15.89
N VAL A 70 -12.03 -4.01 15.24
CA VAL A 70 -12.80 -4.20 14.00
C VAL A 70 -12.05 -3.53 12.87
N LEU A 71 -11.86 -4.20 11.75
CA LEU A 71 -11.37 -3.62 10.51
C LEU A 71 -12.49 -3.63 9.47
N LEU A 72 -12.79 -2.45 8.91
CA LEU A 72 -13.80 -2.24 7.88
C LEU A 72 -13.10 -1.96 6.55
N ASP A 73 -13.47 -2.68 5.49
CA ASP A 73 -13.07 -2.34 4.13
C ASP A 73 -14.29 -2.35 3.18
N GLU A 74 -14.33 -1.42 2.23
CA GLU A 74 -15.44 -1.31 1.28
C GLU A 74 -15.39 -2.37 0.17
N ASP A 75 -14.21 -2.96 -0.08
CA ASP A 75 -13.98 -3.98 -1.08
C ASP A 75 -14.13 -5.40 -0.50
N ASN A 76 -14.09 -6.42 -1.34
CA ASN A 76 -14.10 -7.84 -0.96
C ASN A 76 -12.75 -8.53 -1.19
N THR A 77 -11.69 -7.76 -1.43
CA THR A 77 -10.36 -8.28 -1.77
C THR A 77 -9.27 -7.31 -1.33
N VAL A 78 -8.02 -7.72 -1.42
CA VAL A 78 -6.85 -6.86 -1.24
C VAL A 78 -6.32 -6.40 -2.60
N GLY A 79 -5.64 -5.24 -2.64
CA GLY A 79 -4.98 -4.74 -3.84
C GLY A 79 -5.88 -4.06 -4.88
N VAL A 80 -7.19 -3.90 -4.63
CA VAL A 80 -8.15 -3.34 -5.61
C VAL A 80 -7.80 -1.93 -6.04
N LYS A 81 -7.54 -1.04 -5.09
CA LYS A 81 -7.14 0.36 -5.37
C LYS A 81 -5.72 0.47 -5.91
N GLY A 82 -5.07 -0.61 -6.17
CA GLY A 82 -3.72 -0.76 -6.65
C GLY A 82 -3.51 -2.15 -7.24
N ALA A 83 -4.42 -2.63 -8.08
CA ALA A 83 -4.23 -3.86 -8.87
C ALA A 83 -2.93 -3.81 -9.71
N SER A 84 -2.16 -2.78 -9.51
CA SER A 84 -0.76 -2.63 -9.88
C SER A 84 0.14 -3.13 -8.75
N SER A 85 1.38 -3.33 -9.08
CA SER A 85 2.46 -3.59 -8.15
C SER A 85 2.84 -2.41 -7.24
N ARG A 86 1.89 -1.59 -6.79
CA ARG A 86 2.05 -0.26 -6.14
C ARG A 86 3.25 -0.11 -5.22
N GLY A 87 3.27 -0.83 -4.11
CA GLY A 87 4.41 -0.92 -3.23
C GLY A 87 5.17 -2.20 -3.54
N ILE A 88 6.34 -2.10 -4.09
CA ILE A 88 7.10 -3.27 -4.55
C ILE A 88 8.38 -3.52 -3.78
N CYS A 89 8.93 -2.51 -3.13
CA CYS A 89 10.25 -2.61 -2.51
C CYS A 89 10.13 -2.38 -1.01
N TYR A 90 10.35 -3.42 -0.22
CA TYR A 90 10.26 -3.38 1.23
C TYR A 90 11.64 -3.36 1.85
N THR A 91 11.86 -2.34 2.70
CA THR A 91 13.13 -2.11 3.38
C THR A 91 13.32 -3.07 4.54
N GLN A 92 14.57 -3.25 4.97
CA GLN A 92 14.93 -4.06 6.12
C GLN A 92 14.06 -3.76 7.35
N LYS A 93 13.77 -2.49 7.64
CA LYS A 93 12.91 -2.12 8.78
C LYS A 93 11.49 -2.67 8.65
N SER A 94 10.88 -2.59 7.48
CA SER A 94 9.57 -3.19 7.25
C SER A 94 9.60 -4.71 7.32
N LEU A 95 10.67 -5.34 6.85
CA LEU A 95 10.86 -6.79 6.93
C LEU A 95 11.03 -7.27 8.39
N GLU A 96 11.69 -6.49 9.24
CA GLU A 96 11.75 -6.74 10.69
C GLU A 96 10.37 -6.66 11.34
N ILE A 97 9.54 -5.68 10.93
CA ILE A 97 8.16 -5.56 11.41
C ILE A 97 7.35 -6.79 10.97
N PHE A 98 7.43 -7.17 9.70
CA PHE A 98 6.76 -8.35 9.18
C PHE A 98 7.23 -9.66 9.84
N GLN A 99 8.50 -9.73 10.26
CA GLN A 99 8.99 -10.84 11.08
C GLN A 99 8.30 -10.88 12.46
N LYS A 100 8.19 -9.75 13.15
CA LYS A 100 7.45 -9.65 14.42
C LYS A 100 5.98 -10.07 14.26
N LEU A 101 5.38 -9.77 13.11
CA LEU A 101 4.00 -10.14 12.78
C LEU A 101 3.84 -11.61 12.36
N GLY A 102 4.95 -12.33 12.10
CA GLY A 102 4.93 -13.74 11.74
C GLY A 102 4.63 -14.02 10.26
N ILE A 103 4.84 -13.06 9.36
CA ILE A 103 4.60 -13.22 7.92
C ILE A 103 5.89 -13.15 7.07
N PHE A 104 7.03 -12.86 7.68
CA PHE A 104 8.29 -12.66 6.94
C PHE A 104 8.68 -13.88 6.09
N ASP A 105 8.54 -15.10 6.59
CA ASP A 105 8.96 -16.31 5.87
C ASP A 105 8.17 -16.48 4.56
N ARG A 106 6.87 -16.11 4.56
CA ARG A 106 6.04 -16.13 3.35
C ARG A 106 6.52 -15.08 2.34
N ILE A 107 6.89 -13.88 2.83
CA ILE A 107 7.45 -12.79 2.01
C ILE A 107 8.80 -13.21 1.43
N ALA A 108 9.70 -13.75 2.24
CA ALA A 108 11.03 -14.18 1.81
C ALA A 108 11.01 -15.31 0.79
N LYS A 109 10.04 -16.23 0.91
CA LYS A 109 9.84 -17.34 -0.03
C LYS A 109 9.29 -16.88 -1.38
N LYS A 110 8.43 -15.86 -1.40
CA LYS A 110 7.75 -15.39 -2.61
C LYS A 110 8.49 -14.26 -3.30
N GLY A 111 9.04 -13.33 -2.53
CA GLY A 111 9.64 -12.10 -3.02
C GLY A 111 11.06 -12.30 -3.57
N ILE A 112 11.55 -11.29 -4.24
CA ILE A 112 12.86 -11.25 -4.86
C ILE A 112 13.82 -10.44 -3.99
N GLN A 113 14.86 -11.09 -3.47
CA GLN A 113 15.94 -10.39 -2.77
C GLN A 113 16.94 -9.85 -3.79
N TRP A 114 17.33 -8.61 -3.64
CA TRP A 114 18.35 -7.97 -4.46
C TRP A 114 19.28 -7.11 -3.62
N SER A 115 20.50 -6.91 -4.09
CA SER A 115 21.50 -6.11 -3.41
C SER A 115 22.22 -5.13 -4.35
N VAL A 116 22.25 -5.46 -5.64
CA VAL A 116 22.98 -4.66 -6.64
C VAL A 116 22.03 -3.67 -7.32
N GLY A 117 22.41 -2.41 -7.30
CA GLY A 117 21.75 -1.37 -8.09
C GLY A 117 22.75 -0.71 -9.03
N ARG A 118 22.33 -0.44 -10.28
CA ARG A 118 23.11 0.24 -11.31
C ARG A 118 22.37 1.47 -11.80
N THR A 119 23.11 2.54 -12.02
CA THR A 119 22.58 3.79 -12.57
C THR A 119 23.31 4.13 -13.86
N PHE A 120 22.55 4.45 -14.88
CA PHE A 120 23.02 4.77 -16.22
C PHE A 120 22.67 6.22 -16.61
N ALA A 121 23.59 6.87 -17.32
CA ALA A 121 23.35 8.11 -18.06
C ALA A 121 23.65 7.81 -19.54
N GLY A 122 22.66 7.94 -20.40
CA GLY A 122 22.80 7.39 -21.74
C GLY A 122 23.02 5.86 -21.72
N ASN A 123 24.07 5.41 -22.36
CA ASN A 123 24.50 4.01 -22.38
C ASN A 123 25.59 3.69 -21.34
N ASP A 124 26.09 4.68 -20.62
CA ASP A 124 27.21 4.54 -19.71
C ASP A 124 26.72 4.28 -18.28
N GLU A 125 27.28 3.27 -17.61
CA GLU A 125 27.09 3.07 -16.19
C GLU A 125 27.89 4.14 -15.42
N VAL A 126 27.14 5.01 -14.71
CA VAL A 126 27.75 6.15 -13.97
C VAL A 126 27.85 5.89 -12.48
N TYR A 127 27.07 4.94 -11.95
CA TYR A 127 27.08 4.57 -10.54
C TYR A 127 26.56 3.17 -10.31
N ASN A 128 27.17 2.45 -9.38
CA ASN A 128 26.62 1.19 -8.88
C ASN A 128 26.85 1.06 -7.36
N PHE A 129 26.10 0.17 -6.75
CA PHE A 129 26.30 -0.25 -5.37
C PHE A 129 25.95 -1.72 -5.19
N ASP A 130 26.58 -2.35 -4.22
CA ASP A 130 26.17 -3.66 -3.70
C ASP A 130 26.02 -3.57 -2.18
N LEU A 131 24.79 -3.70 -1.72
CA LEU A 131 24.45 -3.60 -0.30
C LEU A 131 25.05 -4.71 0.56
N LYS A 132 25.43 -5.85 -0.04
CA LYS A 132 26.12 -6.95 0.67
C LYS A 132 27.57 -6.60 1.02
N GLN A 133 28.17 -5.67 0.30
CA GLN A 133 29.56 -5.26 0.54
C GLN A 133 29.67 -4.18 1.64
N GLN A 134 28.58 -3.64 2.11
CA GLN A 134 28.56 -2.66 3.21
C GLN A 134 28.63 -3.40 4.54
N SER A 135 29.84 -3.79 4.94
CA SER A 135 30.16 -4.72 6.04
C SER A 135 29.68 -4.31 7.45
N ASN A 136 29.23 -3.09 7.66
CA ASN A 136 28.81 -2.59 8.97
C ASN A 136 27.35 -2.15 9.02
N PHE A 137 26.53 -2.57 8.06
CA PHE A 137 25.29 -1.89 7.79
C PHE A 137 24.17 -2.26 8.76
N SER A 138 24.19 -3.44 9.38
CA SER A 138 23.08 -3.79 10.26
C SER A 138 23.35 -4.99 11.15
N LEU A 139 22.87 -4.88 12.40
CA LEU A 139 22.71 -6.02 13.33
C LEU A 139 21.47 -6.87 12.96
N SER A 140 20.68 -6.45 11.99
CA SER A 140 19.50 -7.16 11.52
C SER A 140 19.88 -8.39 10.71
N GLN A 141 19.14 -9.47 10.89
CA GLN A 141 19.25 -10.69 10.08
C GLN A 141 18.44 -10.59 8.78
N GLN A 142 17.66 -9.51 8.60
CA GLN A 142 16.81 -9.33 7.44
C GLN A 142 17.60 -8.76 6.25
N PRO A 143 17.27 -9.14 5.02
CA PRO A 143 17.90 -8.55 3.83
C PRO A 143 17.60 -7.05 3.75
N ALA A 144 18.47 -6.30 3.05
CA ALA A 144 18.29 -4.86 2.86
C ALA A 144 16.97 -4.53 2.17
N PHE A 145 16.62 -5.31 1.14
CA PHE A 145 15.39 -5.17 0.37
C PHE A 145 14.82 -6.50 -0.10
N ILE A 146 13.49 -6.58 -0.16
CA ILE A 146 12.75 -7.59 -0.92
C ILE A 146 11.76 -6.86 -1.83
N ASN A 147 11.75 -7.24 -3.11
CA ASN A 147 10.71 -6.82 -4.05
C ASN A 147 9.61 -7.87 -4.10
N ILE A 148 8.38 -7.43 -3.87
CA ILE A 148 7.18 -8.25 -3.95
C ILE A 148 5.98 -7.32 -4.17
N GLN A 149 4.99 -7.75 -4.93
CA GLN A 149 3.77 -6.98 -5.11
C GLN A 149 3.03 -6.82 -3.77
N GLN A 150 2.51 -5.62 -3.51
CA GLN A 150 1.88 -5.26 -2.24
C GLN A 150 0.73 -6.19 -1.84
N PHE A 151 -0.09 -6.60 -2.79
CA PHE A 151 -1.25 -7.45 -2.51
C PHE A 151 -0.89 -8.83 -1.93
N TYR A 152 0.31 -9.36 -2.20
CA TYR A 152 0.78 -10.58 -1.53
C TYR A 152 0.97 -10.36 -0.04
N ILE A 153 1.58 -9.23 0.34
CA ILE A 153 1.77 -8.89 1.76
C ILE A 153 0.43 -8.67 2.43
N GLU A 154 -0.49 -7.95 1.78
CA GLU A 154 -1.84 -7.74 2.28
C GLU A 154 -2.58 -9.08 2.49
N GLY A 155 -2.50 -10.00 1.54
CA GLY A 155 -3.05 -11.36 1.69
C GLY A 155 -2.45 -12.12 2.87
N TYR A 156 -1.12 -12.09 3.04
CA TYR A 156 -0.46 -12.74 4.18
C TYR A 156 -0.83 -12.12 5.52
N LEU A 157 -1.07 -10.80 5.57
CA LEU A 157 -1.58 -10.14 6.77
C LEU A 157 -3.00 -10.58 7.09
N VAL A 158 -3.89 -10.68 6.09
CA VAL A 158 -5.26 -11.18 6.27
C VAL A 158 -5.25 -12.60 6.85
N GLU A 159 -4.50 -13.52 6.22
CA GLU A 159 -4.35 -14.89 6.71
C GLU A 159 -3.85 -14.91 8.17
N ARG A 160 -2.85 -14.09 8.47
CA ARG A 160 -2.29 -14.02 9.83
C ARG A 160 -3.28 -13.47 10.86
N ILE A 161 -4.06 -12.46 10.51
CA ILE A 161 -5.11 -11.90 11.37
C ILE A 161 -6.18 -12.97 11.65
N GLN A 162 -6.56 -13.74 10.65
CA GLN A 162 -7.52 -14.85 10.81
C GLN A 162 -6.97 -15.95 11.73
N GLU A 163 -5.69 -16.32 11.59
CA GLU A 163 -5.03 -17.27 12.48
C GLU A 163 -5.04 -16.80 13.96
N LEU A 164 -4.86 -15.51 14.21
CA LEU A 164 -4.83 -14.91 15.55
C LEU A 164 -6.22 -14.74 16.16
N GLY A 165 -7.26 -14.51 15.34
CA GLY A 165 -8.66 -14.57 15.73
C GLY A 165 -9.18 -13.46 16.64
N SER A 166 -8.41 -12.38 16.90
CA SER A 166 -8.82 -11.30 17.80
C SER A 166 -9.32 -10.04 17.09
N VAL A 167 -9.19 -9.96 15.78
CA VAL A 167 -9.69 -8.85 14.95
C VAL A 167 -10.82 -9.34 14.06
N ASP A 168 -11.92 -8.61 14.06
CA ASP A 168 -13.09 -8.81 13.21
C ASP A 168 -12.88 -8.09 11.87
N LEU A 169 -12.59 -8.87 10.81
CA LEU A 169 -12.40 -8.35 9.45
C LEU A 169 -13.76 -8.29 8.74
N ARG A 170 -14.19 -7.11 8.38
CA ARG A 170 -15.48 -6.85 7.72
C ARG A 170 -15.27 -6.28 6.33
N TRP A 171 -15.38 -7.14 5.34
CA TRP A 171 -15.33 -6.80 3.93
C TRP A 171 -16.68 -6.23 3.46
N GLN A 172 -16.69 -5.50 2.35
CA GLN A 172 -17.89 -4.85 1.79
C GLN A 172 -18.62 -3.98 2.82
N SER A 173 -17.86 -3.25 3.63
CA SER A 173 -18.34 -2.46 4.77
C SER A 173 -17.85 -1.01 4.62
N ARG A 174 -18.58 -0.21 3.84
CA ARG A 174 -18.22 1.16 3.50
C ARG A 174 -18.68 2.14 4.58
N VAL A 175 -17.73 2.89 5.15
CA VAL A 175 -18.07 3.99 6.07
C VAL A 175 -18.60 5.18 5.27
N THR A 176 -19.84 5.58 5.56
CA THR A 176 -20.55 6.63 4.84
C THR A 176 -20.74 7.91 5.65
N ALA A 177 -20.62 7.84 6.98
CA ALA A 177 -20.68 9.00 7.85
C ALA A 177 -19.87 8.77 9.14
N PHE A 178 -19.40 9.88 9.70
CA PHE A 178 -18.63 9.92 10.93
C PHE A 178 -19.05 11.11 11.81
N LYS A 179 -19.13 10.87 13.11
CA LYS A 179 -19.27 11.91 14.14
C LYS A 179 -18.48 11.51 15.37
N GLN A 180 -17.97 12.46 16.13
CA GLN A 180 -17.30 12.20 17.40
C GLN A 180 -17.71 13.18 18.49
N ASN A 181 -17.60 12.75 19.72
CA ASN A 181 -17.68 13.57 20.92
C ASN A 181 -16.48 13.25 21.84
N LYS A 182 -16.49 13.76 23.07
CA LYS A 182 -15.40 13.53 24.03
C LYS A 182 -15.26 12.06 24.45
N ASP A 183 -16.32 11.24 24.35
CA ASP A 183 -16.36 9.89 24.91
C ASP A 183 -16.19 8.78 23.87
N PHE A 184 -16.67 9.00 22.62
CA PHE A 184 -16.62 8.04 21.54
C PHE A 184 -16.82 8.69 20.16
N ALA A 185 -16.44 7.95 19.13
CA ALA A 185 -16.82 8.21 17.74
C ALA A 185 -18.00 7.32 17.34
N THR A 186 -18.84 7.77 16.42
CA THR A 186 -19.91 6.99 15.78
C THR A 186 -19.67 6.95 14.29
N LEU A 187 -19.67 5.75 13.72
CA LEU A 187 -19.55 5.50 12.28
C LEU A 187 -20.86 4.91 11.76
N SER A 188 -21.30 5.36 10.59
CA SER A 188 -22.36 4.72 9.82
C SER A 188 -21.76 3.91 8.70
N ILE A 189 -22.17 2.66 8.57
CA ILE A 189 -21.59 1.70 7.64
C ILE A 189 -22.69 1.19 6.70
N GLU A 190 -22.39 1.17 5.41
CA GLU A 190 -23.21 0.57 4.36
C GLU A 190 -22.63 -0.79 3.96
N THR A 191 -23.48 -1.79 3.82
CA THR A 191 -23.14 -3.15 3.43
C THR A 191 -24.14 -3.69 2.42
N PRO A 192 -23.89 -4.86 1.76
CA PRO A 192 -24.87 -5.49 0.86
C PRO A 192 -26.20 -5.83 1.52
N GLU A 193 -26.24 -6.01 2.83
CA GLU A 193 -27.45 -6.39 3.58
C GLU A 193 -28.14 -5.22 4.31
N GLY A 194 -27.60 -4.01 4.17
CA GLY A 194 -28.18 -2.81 4.78
C GLY A 194 -27.16 -1.94 5.49
N THR A 195 -27.67 -1.01 6.28
CA THR A 195 -26.83 -0.03 7.00
C THR A 195 -26.91 -0.25 8.51
N TYR A 196 -25.80 -0.02 9.19
CA TYR A 196 -25.73 -0.07 10.63
C TYR A 196 -24.82 1.03 11.20
N GLN A 197 -24.84 1.19 12.50
CA GLN A 197 -23.93 2.08 13.21
C GLN A 197 -23.13 1.31 14.24
N LEU A 198 -21.87 1.71 14.42
CA LEU A 198 -21.04 1.28 15.55
C LEU A 198 -20.41 2.50 16.23
N GLN A 199 -19.97 2.30 17.48
CA GLN A 199 -19.21 3.27 18.25
C GLN A 199 -17.78 2.78 18.47
N ALA A 200 -16.83 3.71 18.56
CA ALA A 200 -15.42 3.42 18.75
C ALA A 200 -14.79 4.36 19.78
N ASP A 201 -13.90 3.81 20.64
CA ASP A 201 -13.07 4.65 21.48
C ASP A 201 -11.95 5.30 20.67
N HIS A 202 -11.37 4.57 19.75
CA HIS A 202 -10.36 5.04 18.79
C HIS A 202 -10.72 4.59 17.37
N VAL A 203 -10.65 5.52 16.42
CA VAL A 203 -10.84 5.28 14.99
C VAL A 203 -9.50 5.50 14.29
N ILE A 204 -9.10 4.55 13.47
CA ILE A 204 -7.90 4.68 12.66
C ILE A 204 -8.30 4.77 11.20
N ASP A 205 -8.08 5.93 10.59
CA ASP A 205 -8.27 6.14 9.17
C ASP A 205 -7.03 5.70 8.41
N ALA A 206 -7.14 4.57 7.71
CA ALA A 206 -6.16 3.98 6.81
C ALA A 206 -6.73 3.80 5.39
N THR A 207 -7.73 4.59 5.01
CA THR A 207 -8.47 4.48 3.74
C THR A 207 -7.67 4.98 2.51
N GLY A 208 -6.49 5.55 2.74
CA GLY A 208 -5.63 6.03 1.68
C GLY A 208 -5.91 7.47 1.25
N SER A 209 -5.45 7.85 0.06
CA SER A 209 -5.36 9.24 -0.39
C SER A 209 -6.68 9.94 -0.69
N HIS A 210 -7.79 9.22 -0.73
CA HIS A 210 -9.12 9.73 -1.07
C HIS A 210 -10.11 9.60 0.09
N THR A 211 -9.62 9.73 1.31
CA THR A 211 -10.42 9.59 2.52
C THR A 211 -11.48 10.68 2.68
N PRO A 212 -12.72 10.33 3.07
CA PRO A 212 -13.70 11.32 3.49
C PRO A 212 -13.42 11.91 4.89
N PHE A 213 -12.57 11.24 5.69
CA PHE A 213 -12.28 11.67 7.06
C PHE A 213 -11.61 13.06 7.14
N HIS A 214 -10.82 13.45 6.11
CA HIS A 214 -10.25 14.79 6.06
C HIS A 214 -11.36 15.88 6.14
N ALA A 215 -12.42 15.72 5.35
CA ALA A 215 -13.54 16.65 5.37
C ALA A 215 -14.37 16.53 6.66
N TRP A 216 -14.59 15.32 7.16
CA TRP A 216 -15.39 15.11 8.38
C TRP A 216 -14.72 15.64 9.65
N THR A 217 -13.39 15.60 9.71
CA THR A 217 -12.63 16.08 10.87
C THR A 217 -12.16 17.52 10.76
N GLY A 218 -12.11 18.06 9.54
CA GLY A 218 -11.56 19.38 9.26
C GLY A 218 -10.05 19.48 9.44
N VAL A 219 -9.32 18.35 9.40
CA VAL A 219 -7.87 18.35 9.54
C VAL A 219 -7.20 19.12 8.41
N GLY A 220 -6.21 19.95 8.76
CA GLY A 220 -5.43 20.71 7.78
C GLY A 220 -4.49 19.81 6.97
N MET A 221 -4.23 20.20 5.72
CA MET A 221 -3.34 19.45 4.83
C MET A 221 -2.46 20.40 4.02
N GLU A 222 -1.18 20.12 3.99
CA GLU A 222 -0.22 20.73 3.08
C GLU A 222 -0.03 19.81 1.86
N SER A 223 -0.11 20.36 0.67
CA SER A 223 0.09 19.59 -0.55
C SER A 223 0.97 20.31 -1.55
N LYS A 224 1.83 19.53 -2.21
CA LYS A 224 2.69 19.99 -3.30
C LYS A 224 2.47 19.06 -4.49
N LYS A 225 1.92 19.58 -5.58
CA LYS A 225 1.84 18.84 -6.85
C LYS A 225 3.22 18.78 -7.48
N GLY A 226 3.61 17.58 -7.96
CA GLY A 226 4.69 17.41 -8.92
C GLY A 226 4.12 17.44 -10.34
N ASP A 227 4.92 17.92 -11.28
CA ASP A 227 4.57 17.90 -12.71
C ASP A 227 4.99 16.58 -13.39
N ASP A 228 5.64 15.70 -12.66
CA ASP A 228 6.13 14.41 -13.16
C ASP A 228 4.99 13.48 -13.53
N ARG A 229 5.02 13.03 -14.78
CA ARG A 229 4.14 12.00 -15.33
C ARG A 229 4.95 10.74 -15.56
N TRP A 230 4.34 9.59 -15.28
CA TRP A 230 4.97 8.28 -15.43
C TRP A 230 4.00 7.30 -16.07
N CYS A 231 4.55 6.40 -16.86
CA CYS A 231 3.85 5.21 -17.32
C CYS A 231 4.52 4.00 -16.67
N ILE A 232 3.75 3.22 -15.93
CA ILE A 232 4.22 2.02 -15.27
C ILE A 232 3.75 0.83 -16.08
N ALA A 233 4.66 -0.09 -16.39
CA ALA A 233 4.35 -1.33 -17.07
C ALA A 233 4.87 -2.53 -16.25
N ASP A 234 3.98 -3.44 -15.87
CA ASP A 234 4.31 -4.74 -15.33
C ASP A 234 4.31 -5.74 -16.49
N VAL A 235 5.44 -6.39 -16.72
CA VAL A 235 5.67 -7.24 -17.90
C VAL A 235 6.38 -8.54 -17.54
N ARG A 236 6.17 -9.60 -18.33
CA ARG A 236 6.98 -10.81 -18.31
C ARG A 236 7.78 -10.93 -19.59
N PHE A 237 9.01 -11.38 -19.47
CA PHE A 237 9.90 -11.65 -20.60
C PHE A 237 10.07 -13.16 -20.79
N ASP A 238 10.33 -13.57 -22.03
CA ASP A 238 10.78 -14.92 -22.36
C ASP A 238 12.29 -15.15 -22.03
N THR A 239 13.00 -14.10 -21.66
CA THR A 239 14.38 -14.10 -21.18
C THR A 239 14.44 -13.48 -19.79
N HIS A 240 15.39 -13.95 -18.95
CA HIS A 240 15.53 -13.44 -17.59
C HIS A 240 16.69 -12.44 -17.50
N PRO A 241 16.39 -11.11 -17.44
CA PRO A 241 17.41 -10.11 -17.12
C PRO A 241 18.05 -10.37 -15.74
N PRO A 242 19.24 -9.84 -15.44
CA PRO A 242 19.85 -9.98 -14.13
C PRO A 242 18.95 -9.46 -13.00
N THR A 243 18.97 -10.14 -11.85
CA THR A 243 18.23 -9.72 -10.63
C THR A 243 18.92 -8.53 -9.99
N GLU A 244 18.86 -7.38 -10.63
CA GLU A 244 19.44 -6.12 -10.21
C GLU A 244 18.42 -5.01 -10.39
N ARG A 245 18.55 -3.93 -9.62
CA ARG A 245 17.80 -2.71 -9.89
C ARG A 245 18.55 -1.88 -10.92
N HIS A 246 17.93 -1.59 -12.04
CA HIS A 246 18.47 -0.69 -13.04
C HIS A 246 17.73 0.65 -13.02
N THR A 247 18.47 1.74 -13.07
CA THR A 247 17.96 3.11 -13.10
C THR A 247 18.67 3.86 -14.21
N TRP A 248 17.93 4.42 -15.14
CA TRP A 248 18.45 5.39 -16.11
C TRP A 248 18.01 6.78 -15.67
N ILE A 249 18.93 7.71 -15.54
CA ILE A 249 18.63 9.13 -15.34
C ILE A 249 18.36 9.81 -16.69
N GLU A 250 18.99 9.33 -17.75
CA GLU A 250 18.82 9.75 -19.14
C GLU A 250 18.80 8.50 -20.02
N ALA A 251 17.60 7.96 -20.30
CA ALA A 251 17.42 6.76 -21.11
C ALA A 251 17.26 7.13 -22.59
N PRO A 252 18.20 6.80 -23.49
CA PRO A 252 18.09 7.14 -24.91
C PRO A 252 16.84 6.52 -25.57
N PHE A 253 16.44 5.34 -25.12
CA PHE A 253 15.25 4.64 -25.59
C PHE A 253 13.93 5.26 -25.06
N ASN A 254 14.00 6.15 -24.05
CA ASN A 254 12.87 6.89 -23.48
C ASN A 254 13.06 8.41 -23.62
N GLU A 255 13.57 8.85 -24.77
CA GLU A 255 13.73 10.27 -25.11
C GLU A 255 14.56 11.05 -24.08
N ASN A 256 15.61 10.42 -23.56
CA ASN A 256 16.50 10.91 -22.52
C ASN A 256 15.78 11.26 -21.18
N ARG A 257 14.65 10.61 -20.91
CA ARG A 257 13.96 10.69 -19.60
C ARG A 257 14.30 9.50 -18.73
N ALA A 258 14.03 9.63 -17.43
CA ALA A 258 14.33 8.57 -16.46
C ALA A 258 13.50 7.28 -16.70
N VAL A 259 14.13 6.16 -16.42
CA VAL A 259 13.49 4.83 -16.41
C VAL A 259 13.99 4.04 -15.21
N TRP A 260 13.07 3.36 -14.52
CA TRP A 260 13.42 2.40 -13.46
C TRP A 260 12.92 1.02 -13.82
N GLN A 261 13.72 0.01 -13.47
CA GLN A 261 13.42 -1.38 -13.75
C GLN A 261 13.67 -2.23 -12.52
N HIS A 262 12.65 -3.03 -12.15
CA HIS A 262 12.65 -3.87 -10.96
C HIS A 262 12.09 -5.26 -11.29
N LEU A 263 12.79 -6.31 -10.84
CA LEU A 263 12.20 -7.65 -10.81
C LEU A 263 11.36 -7.81 -9.54
N MET A 264 10.18 -8.40 -9.70
CA MET A 264 9.22 -8.73 -8.65
C MET A 264 8.93 -10.23 -8.63
N ALA A 265 8.08 -10.67 -7.71
CA ALA A 265 7.60 -12.05 -7.68
C ALA A 265 6.89 -12.44 -9.01
N ASP A 266 6.86 -13.76 -9.29
CA ASP A 266 6.22 -14.36 -10.48
C ASP A 266 6.87 -13.94 -11.81
N ASP A 267 8.18 -13.69 -11.79
CA ASP A 267 8.96 -13.26 -12.95
C ASP A 267 8.39 -11.99 -13.62
N VAL A 268 7.68 -11.16 -12.84
CA VAL A 268 7.15 -9.88 -13.33
C VAL A 268 8.20 -8.80 -13.16
N TRP A 269 8.47 -8.11 -14.25
CA TRP A 269 9.31 -6.90 -14.27
C TRP A 269 8.41 -5.68 -14.24
N ARG A 270 8.64 -4.79 -13.31
CA ARG A 270 8.07 -3.46 -13.31
C ARG A 270 9.04 -2.48 -13.93
N ILE A 271 8.54 -1.75 -14.92
CA ILE A 271 9.29 -0.71 -15.60
C ILE A 271 8.50 0.59 -15.48
N ASP A 272 9.12 1.58 -14.88
CA ASP A 272 8.57 2.92 -14.68
C ASP A 272 9.23 3.86 -15.70
N TYR A 273 8.47 4.33 -16.69
CA TYR A 273 8.92 5.29 -17.69
C TYR A 273 8.49 6.71 -17.32
N GLN A 274 9.43 7.62 -17.13
CA GLN A 274 9.11 9.05 -17.01
C GLN A 274 8.63 9.60 -18.35
N MET A 275 7.50 10.32 -18.32
CA MET A 275 6.86 10.91 -19.48
C MET A 275 7.02 12.43 -19.48
N GLU A 276 6.56 13.07 -20.55
CA GLU A 276 6.46 14.53 -20.56
C GLU A 276 5.49 15.04 -19.50
N PRO A 277 5.71 16.25 -18.98
CA PRO A 277 4.83 16.83 -17.96
C PRO A 277 3.36 16.91 -18.37
N ASN A 278 3.09 17.09 -19.67
CA ASN A 278 1.74 17.22 -20.24
C ASN A 278 1.27 15.95 -20.98
N ALA A 279 1.95 14.82 -20.78
CA ALA A 279 1.56 13.57 -21.43
C ALA A 279 0.11 13.21 -21.13
N ASP A 280 -0.63 12.82 -22.17
CA ASP A 280 -1.98 12.30 -22.04
C ASP A 280 -1.96 10.92 -21.39
N ALA A 281 -2.59 10.79 -20.23
CA ALA A 281 -2.61 9.56 -19.44
C ALA A 281 -3.20 8.37 -20.22
N ALA A 282 -4.26 8.59 -20.99
CA ALA A 282 -4.89 7.54 -21.79
C ALA A 282 -3.99 7.10 -22.94
N TYR A 283 -3.35 8.04 -23.61
CA TYR A 283 -2.43 7.73 -24.72
C TYR A 283 -1.21 6.96 -24.26
N ILE A 284 -0.52 7.42 -23.20
CA ILE A 284 0.74 6.79 -22.74
C ILE A 284 0.53 5.38 -22.20
N SER A 285 -0.69 5.04 -21.81
CA SER A 285 -1.05 3.73 -21.24
C SER A 285 -1.61 2.76 -22.30
N ARG A 286 -1.75 3.16 -23.55
CA ARG A 286 -2.19 2.27 -24.61
C ARG A 286 -1.18 1.15 -24.82
N GLU A 287 -1.68 -0.07 -25.03
CA GLU A 287 -0.84 -1.26 -25.21
C GLU A 287 0.16 -1.12 -26.35
N ASP A 288 -0.30 -0.61 -27.52
CA ASP A 288 0.56 -0.39 -28.69
C ASP A 288 1.70 0.59 -28.40
N VAL A 289 1.41 1.68 -27.68
CA VAL A 289 2.40 2.70 -27.28
C VAL A 289 3.40 2.14 -26.27
N VAL A 290 2.92 1.33 -25.32
CA VAL A 290 3.79 0.67 -24.32
C VAL A 290 4.68 -0.38 -24.98
N ARG A 291 4.13 -1.20 -25.91
CA ARG A 291 4.92 -2.19 -26.66
C ARG A 291 6.02 -1.53 -27.48
N GLU A 292 5.74 -0.40 -28.12
CA GLU A 292 6.77 0.35 -28.86
C GLU A 292 7.92 0.80 -27.94
N ARG A 293 7.64 1.27 -26.70
CA ARG A 293 8.68 1.63 -25.71
C ARG A 293 9.50 0.43 -25.29
N LEU A 294 8.83 -0.70 -25.02
CA LEU A 294 9.50 -1.95 -24.66
C LEU A 294 10.41 -2.44 -25.82
N GLU A 295 9.95 -2.33 -27.07
CA GLU A 295 10.77 -2.66 -28.23
C GLU A 295 11.98 -1.73 -28.39
N ARG A 296 11.85 -0.44 -28.08
CA ARG A 296 13.00 0.49 -28.09
C ARG A 296 14.02 0.13 -27.01
N GLN A 297 13.58 -0.31 -25.82
CA GLN A 297 14.43 -0.66 -24.70
C GLN A 297 15.11 -2.03 -24.87
N PHE A 298 14.35 -3.06 -25.27
CA PHE A 298 14.80 -4.44 -25.27
C PHE A 298 15.05 -5.03 -26.67
N GLY A 299 14.63 -4.32 -27.71
CA GLY A 299 14.69 -4.76 -29.10
C GLY A 299 13.47 -5.58 -29.52
N LYS A 300 13.17 -5.57 -30.83
CA LYS A 300 11.97 -6.20 -31.44
C LYS A 300 11.90 -7.73 -31.31
N LYS A 301 13.02 -8.40 -30.99
CA LYS A 301 13.07 -9.86 -30.90
C LYS A 301 12.62 -10.38 -29.53
N VAL A 302 12.55 -9.51 -28.51
CA VAL A 302 12.15 -9.90 -27.15
C VAL A 302 10.63 -10.00 -27.11
N LYS A 303 10.12 -11.17 -26.75
CA LYS A 303 8.71 -11.37 -26.50
C LYS A 303 8.36 -10.85 -25.11
N VAL A 304 7.32 -10.05 -25.05
CA VAL A 304 6.89 -9.40 -23.81
C VAL A 304 5.40 -9.62 -23.62
N ASP A 305 5.03 -10.20 -22.49
CA ASP A 305 3.64 -10.26 -22.02
C ASP A 305 3.38 -9.08 -21.09
N ILE A 306 2.39 -8.25 -21.42
CA ILE A 306 1.96 -7.16 -20.56
C ILE A 306 1.00 -7.72 -19.51
N VAL A 307 1.39 -7.61 -18.25
CA VAL A 307 0.57 -8.00 -17.10
C VAL A 307 -0.35 -6.85 -16.70
N TRP A 308 0.21 -5.64 -16.63
CA TRP A 308 -0.54 -4.45 -16.26
C TRP A 308 0.16 -3.19 -16.76
N VAL A 309 -0.62 -2.16 -17.08
CA VAL A 309 -0.11 -0.82 -17.43
C VAL A 309 -0.96 0.23 -16.74
N GLY A 310 -0.34 1.28 -16.24
CA GLY A 310 -1.06 2.43 -15.71
C GLY A 310 -0.23 3.72 -15.70
N PRO A 311 -0.87 4.87 -15.92
CA PRO A 311 -0.26 6.16 -15.77
C PRO A 311 -0.19 6.53 -14.28
N TYR A 312 0.83 7.27 -13.89
CA TYR A 312 1.01 7.73 -12.53
C TYR A 312 1.52 9.17 -12.50
N ALA A 313 0.97 9.97 -11.61
CA ALA A 313 1.42 11.33 -11.34
C ALA A 313 1.79 11.47 -9.87
N TYR A 314 2.96 11.99 -9.59
CA TYR A 314 3.43 12.17 -8.23
C TYR A 314 2.80 13.40 -7.58
N LYS A 315 2.47 13.25 -6.32
CA LYS A 315 2.09 14.34 -5.42
C LYS A 315 2.73 14.09 -4.05
N SER A 316 3.03 15.14 -3.34
CA SER A 316 3.37 15.05 -1.93
C SER A 316 2.28 15.75 -1.12
N GLN A 317 1.80 15.08 -0.08
CA GLN A 317 0.78 15.61 0.83
C GLN A 317 1.15 15.20 2.25
N CYS A 318 0.87 16.07 3.20
CA CYS A 318 1.04 15.78 4.62
C CYS A 318 -0.06 16.50 5.40
N LEU A 319 -0.67 15.80 6.32
CA LEU A 319 -1.60 16.42 7.26
C LEU A 319 -0.81 17.31 8.25
N THR A 320 -1.47 18.34 8.79
CA THR A 320 -0.87 19.18 9.83
C THR A 320 -0.85 18.51 11.21
N THR A 321 -1.62 17.44 11.38
CA THR A 321 -1.62 16.56 12.55
C THR A 321 -2.11 15.16 12.18
N LEU A 322 -1.58 14.14 12.83
CA LEU A 322 -1.98 12.74 12.62
C LEU A 322 -3.04 12.28 13.63
N ARG A 323 -3.50 13.18 14.53
CA ARG A 323 -4.57 12.90 15.48
C ARG A 323 -5.58 14.06 15.50
N MET A 324 -6.87 13.74 15.38
CA MET A 324 -7.97 14.68 15.56
C MET A 324 -9.02 14.07 16.50
N GLY A 325 -8.88 14.38 17.79
CA GLY A 325 -9.74 13.79 18.82
C GLY A 325 -9.59 12.27 18.90
N ARG A 326 -10.60 11.53 18.46
CA ARG A 326 -10.61 10.06 18.47
C ARG A 326 -10.10 9.42 17.20
N VAL A 327 -9.78 10.22 16.18
CA VAL A 327 -9.29 9.75 14.88
C VAL A 327 -7.78 9.86 14.81
N PHE A 328 -7.13 8.77 14.39
CA PHE A 328 -5.74 8.70 14.00
C PHE A 328 -5.65 8.48 12.50
N PHE A 329 -4.76 9.19 11.83
CA PHE A 329 -4.49 9.06 10.40
C PHE A 329 -3.19 8.30 10.18
N MET A 330 -3.17 7.34 9.23
CA MET A 330 -1.97 6.58 8.93
C MET A 330 -1.81 6.25 7.44
N GLY A 331 -0.56 5.98 7.02
CA GLY A 331 -0.24 5.68 5.63
C GLY A 331 -0.56 6.84 4.69
N ASP A 332 -1.09 6.54 3.51
CA ASP A 332 -1.40 7.56 2.48
C ASP A 332 -2.52 8.52 2.90
N THR A 333 -3.34 8.15 3.88
CA THR A 333 -4.30 9.07 4.51
C THR A 333 -3.58 10.20 5.25
N ALA A 334 -2.53 9.87 5.99
CA ALA A 334 -1.73 10.80 6.78
C ALA A 334 -0.79 11.63 5.92
N LYS A 335 -0.07 10.95 5.03
CA LYS A 335 0.95 11.56 4.18
C LYS A 335 1.24 10.74 2.93
N ILE A 336 1.29 11.42 1.80
CA ILE A 336 1.74 10.87 0.53
C ILE A 336 3.14 11.42 0.30
N VAL A 337 4.10 10.52 0.21
CA VAL A 337 5.49 10.86 -0.02
C VAL A 337 5.90 10.53 -1.44
N ASN A 338 6.86 11.28 -1.96
CA ASN A 338 7.46 10.99 -3.26
C ASN A 338 7.99 9.54 -3.29
N PRO A 339 7.74 8.75 -4.34
CA PRO A 339 8.07 7.32 -4.43
C PRO A 339 9.57 7.03 -4.45
N PHE A 340 10.42 8.04 -4.66
CA PHE A 340 11.86 7.88 -4.63
C PHE A 340 12.34 7.29 -3.30
N GLY A 341 12.97 6.11 -3.36
CA GLY A 341 13.44 5.37 -2.20
C GLY A 341 12.37 4.47 -1.55
N ALA A 342 11.29 4.13 -2.27
CA ALA A 342 10.26 3.17 -1.84
C ALA A 342 9.57 3.55 -0.51
N ARG A 343 9.30 4.83 -0.27
CA ARG A 343 8.91 5.33 1.06
C ARG A 343 7.45 5.11 1.43
N GLY A 344 6.50 5.15 0.48
CA GLY A 344 5.07 5.16 0.77
C GLY A 344 4.60 3.97 1.63
N GLY A 345 4.62 2.77 1.11
CA GLY A 345 4.19 1.56 1.83
C GLY A 345 5.02 1.31 3.10
N ASN A 346 6.35 1.50 3.03
CA ASN A 346 7.23 1.35 4.19
C ASN A 346 6.91 2.34 5.33
N THR A 347 6.50 3.57 4.99
CA THR A 347 6.05 4.55 5.99
C THR A 347 4.77 4.10 6.66
N GLY A 348 3.79 3.61 5.90
CA GLY A 348 2.53 3.10 6.46
C GLY A 348 2.73 1.89 7.38
N VAL A 349 3.64 0.98 7.04
CA VAL A 349 4.03 -0.15 7.90
C VAL A 349 4.67 0.36 9.20
N ALA A 350 5.55 1.36 9.13
CA ALA A 350 6.17 1.95 10.30
C ALA A 350 5.18 2.78 11.15
N ASP A 351 4.18 3.43 10.54
CA ASP A 351 3.11 4.10 11.27
C ASP A 351 2.31 3.08 12.11
N ALA A 352 2.00 1.92 11.51
CA ALA A 352 1.28 0.84 12.20
C ALA A 352 2.08 0.25 13.37
N ASP A 353 3.37 -0.06 13.18
CA ASP A 353 4.26 -0.56 14.27
C ASP A 353 4.35 0.45 15.42
N ASN A 354 4.43 1.74 15.09
CA ASN A 354 4.49 2.81 16.08
C ASN A 354 3.20 2.96 16.91
N LEU A 355 2.03 2.94 16.24
CA LEU A 355 0.75 3.16 16.92
C LEU A 355 0.27 1.92 17.69
N ALA A 356 0.57 0.71 17.21
CA ALA A 356 0.03 -0.53 17.77
C ALA A 356 0.36 -0.72 19.24
N TRP A 357 1.63 -0.59 19.63
CA TRP A 357 2.04 -0.79 21.02
C TRP A 357 1.53 0.32 21.95
N LYS A 358 1.41 1.55 21.44
CA LYS A 358 0.88 2.69 22.20
C LYS A 358 -0.61 2.48 22.51
N LEU A 359 -1.41 2.10 21.51
CA LEU A 359 -2.81 1.73 21.73
C LEU A 359 -2.94 0.56 22.71
N ALA A 360 -2.14 -0.50 22.55
CA ALA A 360 -2.17 -1.64 23.44
C ALA A 360 -1.80 -1.27 24.89
N ALA A 361 -0.80 -0.41 25.09
CA ALA A 361 -0.40 0.06 26.41
C ALA A 361 -1.53 0.85 27.09
N VAL A 362 -2.18 1.76 26.37
CA VAL A 362 -3.30 2.56 26.90
C VAL A 362 -4.51 1.67 27.20
N LEU A 363 -4.92 0.82 26.28
CA LEU A 363 -6.08 -0.06 26.44
C LEU A 363 -5.93 -1.07 27.58
N ARG A 364 -4.70 -1.42 27.96
CA ARG A 364 -4.39 -2.27 29.11
C ARG A 364 -4.20 -1.50 30.41
N GLY A 365 -4.28 -0.17 30.36
CA GLY A 365 -4.00 0.68 31.53
C GLY A 365 -2.52 0.71 31.96
N HIS A 366 -1.60 0.34 31.08
CA HIS A 366 -0.16 0.38 31.31
C HIS A 366 0.47 1.74 31.00
N ALA A 367 -0.24 2.60 30.27
CA ALA A 367 0.18 3.95 29.96
C ALA A 367 -1.03 4.91 29.96
N ASP A 368 -0.75 6.18 30.23
CA ASP A 368 -1.72 7.26 30.07
C ASP A 368 -2.03 7.53 28.58
N GLU A 369 -3.23 8.04 28.29
CA GLU A 369 -3.62 8.37 26.92
C GLU A 369 -2.68 9.41 26.25
N ALA A 370 -1.96 10.20 27.04
CA ALA A 370 -0.96 11.14 26.58
C ALA A 370 0.15 10.47 25.72
N VAL A 371 0.45 9.18 25.92
CA VAL A 371 1.42 8.47 25.08
C VAL A 371 0.99 8.44 23.61
N LEU A 372 -0.32 8.51 23.33
CA LEU A 372 -0.83 8.51 21.96
C LEU A 372 -0.51 9.79 21.21
N GLU A 373 -0.23 10.92 21.90
CA GLU A 373 0.21 12.16 21.25
C GLU A 373 1.61 11.98 20.63
N SER A 374 2.46 11.17 21.22
CA SER A 374 3.78 10.90 20.65
C SER A 374 3.74 10.21 19.29
N TYR A 375 2.59 9.60 18.89
CA TYR A 375 2.41 9.11 17.54
C TYR A 375 2.50 10.25 16.52
N ASN A 376 1.85 11.37 16.82
CA ASN A 376 1.95 12.57 15.99
C ASN A 376 3.40 13.06 15.87
N ASP A 377 4.09 13.21 17.01
CA ASP A 377 5.44 13.78 17.05
C ASP A 377 6.50 12.90 16.37
N GLU A 378 6.31 11.58 16.42
CA GLU A 378 7.26 10.63 15.85
C GLU A 378 6.97 10.28 14.39
N ARG A 379 5.73 10.50 13.91
CA ARG A 379 5.31 10.04 12.57
C ARG A 379 4.92 11.16 11.61
N LEU A 380 4.75 12.40 12.08
CA LEU A 380 4.55 13.59 11.24
C LEU A 380 5.88 14.04 10.59
#